data_8c5b4d1defdddc1ccc4170267afc1c47
#
_entry.id   8c5b4d1defdddc1ccc4170267afc1c47
#
_cell.length_a   1.000
_cell.length_b   1.000
_cell.length_c   1.000
_cell.angle_alpha   90.00
_cell.angle_beta   90.00
_cell.angle_gamma   90.00
#
_symmetry.space_group_name_H-M   'P 1'
#
loop_
_entity.id
_entity.type
_entity.pdbx_description
1 polymer ?
#
loop_
_entity_poly.entity_id
_entity_poly.type
_entity_poly.pdbx_seq_one_letter_code
_entity_poly.pdbx_strand_id
1 'polypeptide(L)'
;MDSKLKSNPYNFSNIAITKDDVLNILKTLNIQDYTINDLTLFQQSFIHNSYCDSTTHDEYDKPDKCLPLFTKSYETLEFLGDSFLGSIITNYLYNRYVKYHNEEEGFLTKLKIRFVCGEQLAYLSRKLNFKKFIIISKFIEDNC
;
A
#
# COMPACT_ATOMS: atom_id res chain seq x y z
N MET A 1 -21.86 -5.82 -25.57
CA MET A 1 -21.60 -6.86 -24.56
C MET A 1 -20.11 -7.09 -24.58
N ASP A 2 -19.39 -6.36 -23.74
CA ASP A 2 -17.92 -6.51 -23.63
C ASP A 2 -17.63 -7.85 -22.99
N SER A 3 -17.11 -8.79 -23.76
CA SER A 3 -16.46 -9.97 -23.24
C SER A 3 -15.16 -9.52 -22.56
N LYS A 4 -15.24 -9.07 -21.30
CA LYS A 4 -14.05 -8.99 -20.45
C LYS A 4 -13.43 -10.37 -20.48
N LEU A 5 -12.29 -10.49 -21.11
CA LEU A 5 -11.50 -11.73 -21.08
C LEU A 5 -11.35 -12.11 -19.61
N LYS A 6 -12.01 -13.18 -19.19
CA LYS A 6 -11.86 -13.77 -17.88
C LYS A 6 -10.44 -14.30 -17.81
N SER A 7 -9.58 -13.66 -17.05
CA SER A 7 -8.19 -14.06 -16.88
C SER A 7 -8.02 -14.74 -15.53
N ASN A 8 -7.22 -15.81 -15.49
CA ASN A 8 -6.88 -16.49 -14.24
C ASN A 8 -6.24 -15.48 -13.26
N PRO A 9 -6.82 -15.28 -12.06
CA PRO A 9 -6.32 -14.32 -11.09
C PRO A 9 -5.06 -14.82 -10.37
N TYR A 10 -4.85 -16.14 -10.28
CA TYR A 10 -3.79 -16.71 -9.46
C TYR A 10 -2.39 -16.37 -9.96
N ASN A 11 -1.54 -15.98 -9.02
CA ASN A 11 -0.17 -15.54 -9.29
C ASN A 11 0.80 -16.20 -8.30
N PHE A 12 1.71 -17.01 -8.80
CA PHE A 12 2.71 -17.74 -8.00
C PHE A 12 3.80 -16.84 -7.41
N SER A 13 3.94 -15.63 -7.93
CA SER A 13 4.93 -14.65 -7.43
C SER A 13 4.48 -13.94 -6.17
N ASN A 14 3.19 -14.00 -5.83
CA ASN A 14 2.63 -13.31 -4.68
C ASN A 14 3.15 -13.87 -3.36
N ILE A 15 3.64 -12.99 -2.50
CA ILE A 15 4.14 -13.32 -1.16
C ILE A 15 3.46 -12.43 -0.14
N ALA A 16 2.80 -13.04 0.86
CA ALA A 16 2.22 -12.28 1.96
C ALA A 16 3.31 -11.76 2.89
N ILE A 17 3.22 -10.49 3.28
CA ILE A 17 4.13 -9.89 4.26
C ILE A 17 3.99 -10.59 5.61
N THR A 18 5.13 -10.89 6.25
CA THR A 18 5.20 -11.52 7.57
C THR A 18 5.42 -10.47 8.67
N LYS A 19 5.23 -10.89 9.93
CA LYS A 19 5.54 -10.06 11.09
C LYS A 19 7.00 -9.60 11.10
N ASP A 20 7.92 -10.50 10.76
CA ASP A 20 9.35 -10.20 10.74
C ASP A 20 9.70 -9.22 9.60
N ASP A 21 9.06 -9.34 8.44
CA ASP A 21 9.22 -8.37 7.35
C ASP A 21 8.80 -6.97 7.80
N VAL A 22 7.63 -6.82 8.44
CA VAL A 22 7.15 -5.52 8.95
C VAL A 22 8.13 -4.95 9.98
N LEU A 23 8.57 -5.76 10.96
CA LEU A 23 9.54 -5.31 11.97
C LEU A 23 10.87 -4.91 11.35
N ASN A 24 11.34 -5.63 10.33
CA ASN A 24 12.56 -5.28 9.62
C ASN A 24 12.42 -3.95 8.87
N ILE A 25 11.29 -3.71 8.21
CA ILE A 25 11.00 -2.42 7.56
C ILE A 25 11.01 -1.29 8.60
N LEU A 26 10.34 -1.46 9.73
CA LEU A 26 10.32 -0.47 10.81
C LEU A 26 11.72 -0.18 11.38
N LYS A 27 12.55 -1.21 11.53
CA LYS A 27 13.95 -1.05 11.94
C LYS A 27 14.77 -0.19 10.98
N THR A 28 14.54 -0.31 9.66
CA THR A 28 15.22 0.55 8.67
C THR A 28 14.84 2.03 8.82
N LEU A 29 13.67 2.29 9.43
CA LEU A 29 13.16 3.63 9.77
C LEU A 29 13.55 4.07 11.19
N ASN A 30 14.45 3.34 11.88
CA ASN A 30 14.84 3.56 13.27
C ASN A 30 13.69 3.43 14.29
N ILE A 31 12.63 2.68 13.96
CA ILE A 31 11.54 2.34 14.87
C ILE A 31 11.82 0.95 15.44
N GLN A 32 12.25 0.87 16.70
CA GLN A 32 12.74 -0.38 17.30
C GLN A 32 11.69 -1.06 18.21
N ASP A 33 10.93 -0.29 18.96
CA ASP A 33 10.02 -0.81 20.00
C ASP A 33 8.55 -0.79 19.52
N TYR A 34 8.29 -1.39 18.35
CA TYR A 34 6.94 -1.45 17.83
C TYR A 34 6.30 -2.83 18.05
N THR A 35 5.10 -2.83 18.61
CA THR A 35 4.30 -4.05 18.76
C THR A 35 3.23 -4.11 17.69
N ILE A 36 3.25 -5.17 16.88
CA ILE A 36 2.22 -5.42 15.88
C ILE A 36 1.03 -6.08 16.58
N ASN A 37 -0.06 -5.34 16.73
CA ASN A 37 -1.30 -5.85 17.34
C ASN A 37 -2.14 -6.64 16.34
N ASP A 38 -2.17 -6.23 15.08
CA ASP A 38 -2.94 -6.88 14.01
C ASP A 38 -2.11 -6.91 12.72
N LEU A 39 -1.58 -8.09 12.39
CA LEU A 39 -0.82 -8.29 11.16
C LEU A 39 -1.71 -8.26 9.92
N THR A 40 -3.00 -8.57 10.06
CA THR A 40 -3.93 -8.66 8.92
C THR A 40 -4.12 -7.30 8.23
N LEU A 41 -4.05 -6.19 8.97
CA LEU A 41 -4.10 -4.84 8.40
C LEU A 41 -2.86 -4.54 7.53
N PHE A 42 -1.67 -4.98 7.97
CA PHE A 42 -0.47 -4.86 7.15
C PHE A 42 -0.57 -5.71 5.88
N GLN A 43 -1.07 -6.93 5.99
CA GLN A 43 -1.27 -7.82 4.84
C GLN A 43 -2.28 -7.23 3.86
N GLN A 44 -3.43 -6.75 4.35
CA GLN A 44 -4.47 -6.14 3.52
C GLN A 44 -3.95 -4.92 2.74
N SER A 45 -3.05 -4.11 3.32
CA SER A 45 -2.50 -2.92 2.67
C SER A 45 -1.68 -3.23 1.40
N PHE A 46 -1.31 -4.49 1.17
CA PHE A 46 -0.60 -4.93 -0.03
C PHE A 46 -1.48 -5.67 -1.05
N ILE A 47 -2.77 -5.89 -0.76
CA ILE A 47 -3.67 -6.66 -1.63
C ILE A 47 -4.33 -5.74 -2.65
N HIS A 48 -3.97 -5.89 -3.92
CA HIS A 48 -4.62 -5.19 -5.02
C HIS A 48 -5.98 -5.81 -5.33
N ASN A 49 -6.96 -5.00 -5.74
CA ASN A 49 -8.32 -5.42 -6.04
C ASN A 49 -8.40 -6.57 -7.07
N SER A 50 -7.43 -6.66 -7.99
CA SER A 50 -7.36 -7.75 -8.98
C SER A 50 -7.12 -9.14 -8.38
N TYR A 51 -6.72 -9.24 -7.11
CA TYR A 51 -6.50 -10.50 -6.40
C TYR A 51 -7.58 -10.73 -5.32
N CYS A 52 -8.68 -10.00 -5.43
CA CYS A 52 -9.83 -10.21 -4.57
C CYS A 52 -10.84 -11.16 -5.22
N ASP A 53 -11.57 -11.87 -4.35
CA ASP A 53 -12.63 -12.78 -4.77
C ASP A 53 -13.73 -11.99 -5.50
N SER A 54 -14.11 -12.48 -6.67
CA SER A 54 -15.19 -11.90 -7.47
C SER A 54 -15.90 -13.04 -8.22
N THR A 55 -17.18 -12.85 -8.51
CA THR A 55 -18.00 -13.79 -9.29
C THR A 55 -17.41 -14.12 -10.67
N THR A 56 -16.42 -13.36 -11.13
CA THR A 56 -15.72 -13.62 -12.40
C THR A 56 -14.58 -14.63 -12.25
N HIS A 57 -14.22 -15.02 -11.02
CA HIS A 57 -13.12 -15.94 -10.72
C HIS A 57 -13.57 -17.35 -10.31
N ASP A 58 -14.89 -17.57 -10.18
CA ASP A 58 -15.45 -18.86 -9.76
C ASP A 58 -15.12 -20.04 -10.69
N GLU A 59 -14.60 -19.76 -11.90
CA GLU A 59 -14.24 -20.77 -12.89
C GLU A 59 -12.83 -21.32 -12.73
N TYR A 60 -12.03 -20.77 -11.82
CA TYR A 60 -10.62 -21.14 -11.64
C TYR A 60 -10.37 -21.81 -10.31
N ASP A 61 -9.92 -23.06 -10.37
CA ASP A 61 -9.43 -23.77 -9.18
C ASP A 61 -8.13 -23.14 -8.68
N LYS A 62 -8.04 -22.97 -7.35
CA LYS A 62 -6.82 -22.42 -6.71
C LYS A 62 -5.66 -23.42 -6.84
N PRO A 63 -4.54 -23.04 -7.49
CA PRO A 63 -3.35 -23.86 -7.50
C PRO A 63 -2.73 -24.01 -6.10
N ASP A 64 -2.17 -25.16 -5.77
CA ASP A 64 -1.65 -25.49 -4.43
C ASP A 64 -0.62 -24.47 -3.89
N LYS A 65 0.18 -23.89 -4.77
CA LYS A 65 1.25 -22.94 -4.40
C LYS A 65 0.83 -21.48 -4.40
N CYS A 66 -0.40 -21.16 -4.78
CA CYS A 66 -0.90 -19.79 -4.79
C CYS A 66 -1.55 -19.42 -3.46
N LEU A 67 -1.45 -18.13 -3.11
CA LEU A 67 -2.27 -17.56 -2.03
C LEU A 67 -3.76 -17.70 -2.40
N PRO A 68 -4.65 -17.82 -1.41
CA PRO A 68 -6.10 -17.75 -1.68
C PRO A 68 -6.45 -16.33 -2.16
N LEU A 69 -7.56 -16.20 -2.88
CA LEU A 69 -8.15 -14.89 -3.14
C LEU A 69 -8.64 -14.27 -1.84
N PHE A 70 -8.55 -12.95 -1.76
CA PHE A 70 -8.92 -12.20 -0.57
C PHE A 70 -10.29 -11.55 -0.75
N THR A 71 -10.96 -11.26 0.34
CA THR A 71 -12.27 -10.59 0.32
C THR A 71 -12.18 -9.07 0.33
N LYS A 72 -11.01 -8.52 0.70
CA LYS A 72 -10.79 -7.07 0.83
C LYS A 72 -9.45 -6.67 0.23
N SER A 73 -9.47 -5.62 -0.58
CA SER A 73 -8.27 -4.97 -1.09
C SER A 73 -7.74 -3.90 -0.13
N TYR A 74 -6.64 -3.25 -0.54
CA TYR A 74 -6.04 -2.11 0.18
C TYR A 74 -6.91 -0.83 0.12
N GLU A 75 -7.85 -0.70 -0.82
CA GLU A 75 -8.51 0.57 -1.17
C GLU A 75 -9.15 1.30 0.02
N THR A 76 -9.81 0.57 0.93
CA THR A 76 -10.39 1.19 2.13
C THR A 76 -9.35 1.67 3.13
N LEU A 77 -8.21 0.97 3.22
CA LEU A 77 -7.08 1.38 4.05
C LEU A 77 -6.32 2.55 3.43
N GLU A 78 -6.21 2.60 2.09
CA GLU A 78 -5.65 3.72 1.35
C GLU A 78 -6.44 5.01 1.63
N PHE A 79 -7.78 4.96 1.48
CA PHE A 79 -8.65 6.11 1.79
C PHE A 79 -8.42 6.66 3.21
N LEU A 80 -8.34 5.78 4.19
CA LEU A 80 -8.08 6.17 5.57
C LEU A 80 -6.64 6.68 5.75
N GLY A 81 -5.67 5.98 5.16
CA GLY A 81 -4.25 6.29 5.23
C GLY A 81 -3.90 7.66 4.67
N ASP A 82 -4.50 8.04 3.56
CA ASP A 82 -4.33 9.37 2.95
C ASP A 82 -4.74 10.49 3.90
N SER A 83 -5.84 10.31 4.62
CA SER A 83 -6.31 11.29 5.61
C SER A 83 -5.32 11.44 6.77
N PHE A 84 -4.81 10.33 7.29
CA PHE A 84 -3.81 10.34 8.37
C PHE A 84 -2.48 10.94 7.89
N LEU A 85 -1.98 10.50 6.73
CA LEU A 85 -0.75 11.02 6.15
C LEU A 85 -0.84 12.53 5.94
N GLY A 86 -1.94 12.99 5.34
CA GLY A 86 -2.21 14.42 5.14
C GLY A 86 -2.22 15.22 6.45
N SER A 87 -2.83 14.68 7.50
CA SER A 87 -2.87 15.31 8.82
C SER A 87 -1.49 15.39 9.49
N ILE A 88 -0.74 14.28 9.48
CA ILE A 88 0.60 14.21 10.06
C ILE A 88 1.56 15.19 9.37
N ILE A 89 1.58 15.20 8.04
CA ILE A 89 2.42 16.12 7.26
C ILE A 89 2.02 17.57 7.52
N THR A 90 0.73 17.88 7.54
CA THR A 90 0.26 19.24 7.85
C THR A 90 0.72 19.69 9.23
N ASN A 91 0.55 18.85 10.26
CA ASN A 91 1.00 19.16 11.60
C ASN A 91 2.52 19.36 11.69
N TYR A 92 3.29 18.51 11.03
CA TYR A 92 4.75 18.64 10.95
C TYR A 92 5.16 19.96 10.31
N LEU A 93 4.60 20.28 9.14
CA LEU A 93 4.93 21.51 8.40
C LEU A 93 4.56 22.78 9.20
N TYR A 94 3.37 22.79 9.82
CA TYR A 94 2.93 23.90 10.65
C TYR A 94 3.92 24.14 11.81
N ASN A 95 4.24 23.09 12.56
CA ASN A 95 5.15 23.22 13.70
C ASN A 95 6.57 23.61 13.29
N ARG A 96 7.03 23.12 12.13
CA ARG A 96 8.39 23.39 11.64
C ARG A 96 8.55 24.79 11.04
N TYR A 97 7.59 25.20 10.21
CA TYR A 97 7.78 26.38 9.36
C TYR A 97 7.00 27.61 9.84
N VAL A 98 5.81 27.48 10.40
CA VAL A 98 5.10 28.65 10.93
C VAL A 98 5.72 29.13 12.22
N LYS A 99 5.95 28.23 13.18
CA LYS A 99 6.45 28.61 14.52
C LYS A 99 7.88 29.16 14.51
N TYR A 100 8.74 28.67 13.60
CA TYR A 100 10.16 29.02 13.61
C TYR A 100 10.59 29.92 12.45
N HIS A 101 9.84 29.94 11.35
CA HIS A 101 10.22 30.68 10.14
C HIS A 101 9.15 31.65 9.67
N ASN A 102 8.01 31.72 10.35
CA ASN A 102 6.87 32.61 10.03
C ASN A 102 6.40 32.48 8.56
N GLU A 103 6.43 31.25 8.02
CA GLU A 103 6.00 30.96 6.64
C GLU A 103 4.47 30.99 6.53
N GLU A 104 4.01 31.40 5.36
CA GLU A 104 2.59 31.55 5.05
C GLU A 104 1.96 30.29 4.48
N GLU A 105 0.62 30.24 4.44
CA GLU A 105 -0.21 29.12 3.95
C GLU A 105 0.22 28.64 2.55
N GLY A 106 0.49 29.57 1.61
CA GLY A 106 0.86 29.22 0.24
C GLY A 106 2.17 28.42 0.13
N PHE A 107 3.15 28.68 1.01
CA PHE A 107 4.37 27.90 1.10
C PHE A 107 4.08 26.50 1.66
N LEU A 108 3.31 26.42 2.73
CA LEU A 108 2.96 25.15 3.38
C LEU A 108 2.19 24.22 2.45
N THR A 109 1.24 24.76 1.69
CA THR A 109 0.44 24.00 0.73
C THR A 109 1.30 23.42 -0.39
N LYS A 110 2.21 24.21 -0.97
CA LYS A 110 3.13 23.72 -2.00
C LYS A 110 4.05 22.62 -1.46
N LEU A 111 4.53 22.78 -0.25
CA LEU A 111 5.41 21.80 0.38
C LEU A 111 4.67 20.51 0.71
N LYS A 112 3.45 20.61 1.25
CA LYS A 112 2.58 19.45 1.52
C LYS A 112 2.35 18.63 0.27
N ILE A 113 1.97 19.25 -0.86
CA ILE A 113 1.76 18.56 -2.13
C ILE A 113 2.99 17.74 -2.53
N ARG A 114 4.19 18.28 -2.37
CA ARG A 114 5.44 17.57 -2.68
C ARG A 114 5.67 16.34 -1.79
N PHE A 115 5.26 16.39 -0.53
CA PHE A 115 5.43 15.25 0.37
C PHE A 115 4.43 14.11 0.13
N VAL A 116 3.21 14.42 -0.33
CA VAL A 116 2.14 13.44 -0.50
C VAL A 116 1.84 13.09 -1.96
N CYS A 117 2.60 13.61 -2.92
CA CYS A 117 2.38 13.27 -4.32
C CYS A 117 2.77 11.81 -4.62
N GLY A 118 2.15 11.24 -5.66
CA GLY A 118 2.39 9.85 -6.06
C GLY A 118 3.85 9.52 -6.36
N GLU A 119 4.61 10.46 -6.95
CA GLU A 119 6.04 10.28 -7.22
C GLU A 119 6.85 10.08 -5.94
N GLN A 120 6.57 10.88 -4.91
CA GLN A 120 7.26 10.77 -3.63
C GLN A 120 6.87 9.49 -2.90
N LEU A 121 5.59 9.12 -2.90
CA LEU A 121 5.13 7.86 -2.31
C LEU A 121 5.70 6.65 -3.04
N ALA A 122 5.76 6.68 -4.37
CA ALA A 122 6.41 5.64 -5.17
C ALA A 122 7.91 5.52 -4.88
N TYR A 123 8.60 6.65 -4.69
CA TYR A 123 10.01 6.64 -4.28
C TYR A 123 10.20 5.96 -2.91
N LEU A 124 9.36 6.30 -1.93
CA LEU A 124 9.40 5.68 -0.59
C LEU A 124 9.08 4.18 -0.66
N SER A 125 8.07 3.80 -1.43
CA SER A 125 7.71 2.39 -1.66
C SER A 125 8.89 1.59 -2.21
N ARG A 126 9.62 2.14 -3.19
CA ARG A 126 10.84 1.51 -3.73
C ARG A 126 11.94 1.40 -2.67
N LYS A 127 12.16 2.46 -1.89
CA LYS A 127 13.15 2.48 -0.79
C LYS A 127 12.88 1.42 0.27
N LEU A 128 11.61 1.18 0.59
CA LEU A 128 11.16 0.21 1.58
C LEU A 128 10.95 -1.19 0.98
N ASN A 129 11.25 -1.37 -0.31
CA ASN A 129 11.09 -2.64 -1.03
C ASN A 129 9.67 -3.21 -0.97
N PHE A 130 8.64 -2.36 -0.98
CA PHE A 130 7.25 -2.78 -0.89
C PHE A 130 6.80 -3.63 -2.08
N LYS A 131 7.43 -3.45 -3.25
CA LYS A 131 7.14 -4.22 -4.46
C LYS A 131 7.16 -5.73 -4.21
N LYS A 132 8.03 -6.22 -3.33
CA LYS A 132 8.14 -7.64 -2.96
C LYS A 132 6.83 -8.22 -2.40
N PHE A 133 6.03 -7.39 -1.74
CA PHE A 133 4.85 -7.82 -0.99
C PHE A 133 3.52 -7.49 -1.67
N ILE A 134 3.57 -6.78 -2.83
CA ILE A 134 2.35 -6.45 -3.57
C ILE A 134 1.72 -7.74 -4.09
N ILE A 135 0.46 -7.95 -3.75
CA ILE A 135 -0.34 -9.10 -4.13
C ILE A 135 -1.28 -8.66 -5.25
N ILE A 136 -1.01 -9.13 -6.46
CA ILE A 136 -1.74 -8.77 -7.70
C ILE A 136 -2.03 -10.02 -8.53
N SER A 137 -3.03 -9.93 -9.42
CA SER A 137 -3.28 -11.00 -10.37
C SER A 137 -2.14 -11.12 -11.39
N LYS A 138 -1.93 -12.32 -11.92
CA LYS A 138 -0.92 -12.55 -12.96
C LYS A 138 -1.17 -11.68 -14.19
N PHE A 139 -2.43 -11.49 -14.54
CA PHE A 139 -2.82 -10.63 -15.67
C PHE A 139 -2.34 -9.18 -15.50
N ILE A 140 -2.49 -8.59 -14.30
CA ILE A 140 -2.01 -7.23 -14.02
C ILE A 140 -0.49 -7.19 -14.01
N GLU A 141 0.17 -8.17 -13.41
CA GLU A 141 1.64 -8.23 -13.38
C GLU A 141 2.27 -8.24 -14.78
N ASP A 142 1.64 -8.96 -15.72
CA ASP A 142 2.18 -9.11 -17.09
C ASP A 142 1.85 -7.91 -18.01
N ASN A 143 0.88 -7.04 -17.64
CA ASN A 143 0.40 -5.95 -18.49
C ASN A 143 0.68 -4.54 -17.92
N CYS A 144 1.32 -4.43 -16.75
CA CYS A 144 1.76 -3.18 -16.12
C CYS A 144 3.27 -3.14 -15.95
#